data_a37e69f538d7ecaa5f21b93b926e75a0
#
_entry.id   a37e69f538d7ecaa5f21b93b926e75a0
#
_cell.length_a   1.000
_cell.length_b   1.000
_cell.length_c   1.000
_cell.angle_alpha   90.00
_cell.angle_beta   90.00
_cell.angle_gamma   90.00
#
_symmetry.space_group_name_H-M   'P 1'
#
loop_
_entity.id
_entity.type
_entity.pdbx_description
1 polymer ?
#
loop_
_entity_poly.entity_id
_entity_poly.type
_entity_poly.pdbx_seq_one_letter_code
_entity_poly.pdbx_strand_id
1 'polypeptide(L)'
;MRTHAVSVRAHRASSFGSPALIAALIATAVASVAGVARAERPGQDASLMEPPRGSGLEPRVPSSDLLGVLFEPAALATERPMGFEHAELGETDYDVPGQIVIDARDDLDASDLLSLASDFGLQFAPTDLEPSTRIEIASVPAGSMEAVLERLSRDKRVEYAEPLARVRAFFVPNDPRISEQWHLGRIGATRAWDFAVGRGVTVAVVDTGIACEDHGPFMKGTDLATTECVEGWNFVEGNVHANDDQGHGTHVAGTIAQSTNNAIGAAGVAFGARLMPVKVLNGDGWGTTTDVADGIRWAADHGAHIINLSLGGPRNSKVLQAAVDHARSRGAVVVAAAGNTGGSVQFPGASKDVIGVSATDANDKIARFSSRGEGVDIAAPGVKVVQQTVCEKGLNKCEQYPGWSGTSMASPHVAGAAALVMSLGVTEPAAVEEALRANARQVEGADVRHYGAGVLQAADAVMAVTKQHVLARLVALFALTFLVARGARKKNPEAKSPFRLAYLLPALAAGPGLFFFAPWILPRVSLPVDVLARPLADLDLLVGVSLHRFLPLANALVPFTLTAIFFGVKRLRPVIAGLSAGTAAYLTSLIVLGDAASPFGKFAFLAWCAVNVFLCAWIARVNLAETR
;
A
#
# COMPACT_ATOMS: atom_id res chain seq x y z
N MET A 1 -13.16 80.25 4.33
CA MET A 1 -12.84 79.15 5.21
C MET A 1 -12.11 78.10 4.37
N ARG A 2 -10.83 77.91 4.66
CA ARG A 2 -9.89 77.13 3.81
C ARG A 2 -9.83 75.70 4.29
N THR A 3 -10.07 74.74 3.39
CA THR A 3 -9.91 73.34 3.62
C THR A 3 -8.48 72.89 3.17
N HIS A 4 -7.70 72.34 4.10
CA HIS A 4 -6.39 71.75 3.82
C HIS A 4 -6.55 70.32 3.33
N ALA A 5 -6.08 70.08 2.12
CA ALA A 5 -5.89 68.71 1.59
C ALA A 5 -4.51 68.13 2.01
N VAL A 6 -4.51 66.97 2.67
CA VAL A 6 -3.30 66.24 3.02
C VAL A 6 -2.99 65.25 1.89
N SER A 7 -1.86 65.46 1.23
CA SER A 7 -1.28 64.60 0.21
C SER A 7 -0.54 63.44 0.88
N VAL A 8 -1.00 62.20 0.68
CA VAL A 8 -0.27 60.98 1.07
C VAL A 8 0.57 60.50 -0.13
N ARG A 9 1.88 60.66 -0.02
CA ARG A 9 2.86 60.09 -0.98
C ARG A 9 2.92 58.57 -0.83
N ALA A 10 2.60 57.87 -1.91
CA ALA A 10 2.81 56.42 -2.03
C ALA A 10 4.31 56.12 -2.14
N HIS A 11 4.87 55.39 -1.19
CA HIS A 11 6.19 54.79 -1.29
C HIS A 11 6.17 53.63 -2.26
N ARG A 12 7.02 53.69 -3.27
CA ARG A 12 7.34 52.54 -4.18
C ARG A 12 7.98 51.43 -3.35
N ALA A 13 7.32 50.26 -3.29
CA ALA A 13 7.92 49.05 -2.80
C ALA A 13 8.92 48.56 -3.84
N SER A 14 10.17 48.40 -3.42
CA SER A 14 11.31 47.89 -4.16
C SER A 14 11.11 46.42 -4.54
N SER A 15 11.52 46.10 -5.77
CA SER A 15 11.55 44.75 -6.35
C SER A 15 12.50 43.85 -5.57
N PHE A 16 11.96 42.88 -4.82
CA PHE A 16 12.73 41.76 -4.27
C PHE A 16 12.26 40.47 -4.88
N GLY A 17 13.20 39.69 -5.45
CA GLY A 17 12.99 38.30 -5.80
C GLY A 17 13.48 37.91 -7.18
N SER A 18 14.77 37.62 -7.31
CA SER A 18 15.33 37.01 -8.51
C SER A 18 14.95 35.50 -8.56
N PRO A 19 14.71 34.93 -9.75
CA PRO A 19 14.43 33.49 -9.92
C PRO A 19 15.50 32.57 -9.30
N ALA A 20 16.73 33.08 -9.16
CA ALA A 20 17.84 32.37 -8.51
C ALA A 20 17.63 32.15 -7.00
N LEU A 21 16.94 33.09 -6.31
CA LEU A 21 16.65 32.96 -4.88
C LEU A 21 15.60 31.86 -4.61
N ILE A 22 14.68 31.68 -5.54
CA ILE A 22 13.61 30.69 -5.47
C ILE A 22 14.18 29.27 -5.72
N ALA A 23 15.04 29.16 -6.73
CA ALA A 23 15.77 27.91 -6.99
C ALA A 23 16.66 27.53 -5.80
N ALA A 24 17.28 28.51 -5.13
CA ALA A 24 18.08 28.31 -3.93
C ALA A 24 17.23 27.87 -2.73
N LEU A 25 16.04 28.44 -2.52
CA LEU A 25 15.12 28.04 -1.43
C LEU A 25 14.52 26.65 -1.63
N ILE A 26 14.17 26.28 -2.88
CA ILE A 26 13.72 24.93 -3.22
C ILE A 26 14.89 23.93 -3.07
N ALA A 27 16.09 24.28 -3.55
CA ALA A 27 17.28 23.46 -3.38
C ALA A 27 17.66 23.31 -1.90
N THR A 28 17.49 24.35 -1.08
CA THR A 28 17.76 24.32 0.36
C THR A 28 16.72 23.47 1.10
N ALA A 29 15.45 23.53 0.70
CA ALA A 29 14.40 22.68 1.26
C ALA A 29 14.61 21.21 0.89
N VAL A 30 14.99 20.93 -0.36
CA VAL A 30 15.33 19.58 -0.83
C VAL A 30 16.64 19.10 -0.18
N ALA A 31 17.64 19.97 -0.03
CA ALA A 31 18.90 19.64 0.64
C ALA A 31 18.74 19.45 2.15
N SER A 32 17.81 20.17 2.79
CA SER A 32 17.50 19.97 4.22
C SER A 32 16.83 18.62 4.47
N VAL A 33 15.98 18.16 3.54
CA VAL A 33 15.38 16.81 3.59
C VAL A 33 16.44 15.74 3.30
N ALA A 34 17.39 16.00 2.39
CA ALA A 34 18.51 15.11 2.10
C ALA A 34 19.62 15.15 3.17
N GLY A 35 19.76 16.27 3.89
CA GLY A 35 20.78 16.47 4.94
C GLY A 35 20.45 15.73 6.23
N VAL A 36 19.17 15.57 6.56
CA VAL A 36 18.74 14.77 7.74
C VAL A 36 19.02 13.27 7.51
N ALA A 37 19.05 12.82 6.24
CA ALA A 37 19.39 11.44 5.89
C ALA A 37 20.92 11.17 5.84
N ARG A 38 21.77 12.18 6.09
CA ARG A 38 23.23 12.06 5.89
C ARG A 38 24.07 12.38 7.13
N ALA A 39 23.45 12.63 8.28
CA ALA A 39 24.11 13.12 9.48
C ALA A 39 24.54 12.04 10.48
N GLU A 40 24.61 10.74 10.12
CA GLU A 40 25.23 9.72 10.97
C GLU A 40 26.06 8.72 10.15
N ARG A 41 27.32 9.08 9.86
CA ARG A 41 28.41 8.10 9.66
C ARG A 41 29.71 8.69 10.18
N PRO A 42 30.32 8.14 11.24
CA PRO A 42 31.73 8.39 11.57
C PRO A 42 32.62 7.63 10.57
N GLY A 43 33.75 8.26 10.26
CA GLY A 43 34.67 7.83 9.20
C GLY A 43 35.35 6.49 9.44
N GLN A 44 35.62 5.82 8.36
CA GLN A 44 36.73 4.85 8.25
C GLN A 44 37.57 5.19 7.05
N ASP A 45 38.89 5.28 7.32
CA ASP A 45 39.95 5.51 6.35
C ASP A 45 40.00 4.39 5.29
N ALA A 46 39.99 4.79 4.03
CA ALA A 46 40.25 3.91 2.91
C ALA A 46 41.71 4.12 2.45
N SER A 47 42.57 3.18 2.76
CA SER A 47 43.86 3.04 2.12
C SER A 47 43.74 2.21 0.85
N LEU A 48 44.25 2.80 -0.22
CA LEU A 48 44.43 2.35 -1.58
C LEU A 48 44.87 0.89 -1.79
N MET A 49 44.17 0.18 -2.69
CA MET A 49 44.74 -0.84 -3.56
C MET A 49 44.10 -0.77 -4.94
N GLU A 50 44.93 -0.52 -5.97
CA GLU A 50 44.56 -0.57 -7.39
C GLU A 50 44.31 -2.03 -7.84
N PRO A 51 43.34 -2.30 -8.72
CA PRO A 51 43.24 -3.59 -9.41
C PRO A 51 44.00 -3.56 -10.75
N PRO A 52 44.49 -4.72 -11.23
CA PRO A 52 45.32 -4.84 -12.41
C PRO A 52 44.55 -4.67 -13.72
N ARG A 53 45.23 -4.07 -14.71
CA ARG A 53 44.76 -3.90 -16.08
C ARG A 53 44.72 -5.24 -16.82
N GLY A 54 43.61 -5.51 -17.50
CA GLY A 54 43.44 -6.64 -18.42
C GLY A 54 42.46 -6.32 -19.54
N SER A 55 43.02 -6.09 -20.73
CA SER A 55 42.55 -6.30 -22.11
C SER A 55 41.09 -6.07 -22.50
N GLY A 56 40.95 -5.13 -23.41
CA GLY A 56 39.87 -4.64 -24.18
C GLY A 56 38.93 -5.65 -24.87
N LEU A 57 37.69 -5.24 -24.90
CA LEU A 57 36.74 -5.43 -25.99
C LEU A 57 35.68 -4.34 -25.83
N GLU A 58 35.71 -3.35 -26.73
CA GLU A 58 34.67 -2.35 -26.86
C GLU A 58 33.38 -3.00 -27.44
N PRO A 59 32.19 -2.75 -26.87
CA PRO A 59 30.96 -2.94 -27.60
C PRO A 59 30.62 -1.64 -28.33
N ARG A 60 30.53 -1.72 -29.65
CA ARG A 60 29.97 -0.70 -30.53
C ARG A 60 28.50 -0.41 -30.15
N VAL A 61 28.25 0.85 -29.85
CA VAL A 61 26.89 1.42 -29.73
C VAL A 61 26.39 1.70 -31.14
N PRO A 62 25.22 1.20 -31.57
CA PRO A 62 24.54 1.71 -32.75
C PRO A 62 23.80 2.99 -32.38
N SER A 63 24.06 4.02 -33.16
CA SER A 63 23.43 5.33 -33.13
C SER A 63 21.94 5.30 -33.48
N SER A 64 21.16 6.13 -32.76
CA SER A 64 19.99 6.85 -33.23
C SER A 64 18.98 6.12 -34.14
N ASP A 65 17.92 5.54 -33.53
CA ASP A 65 16.57 5.47 -34.13
C ASP A 65 15.55 4.92 -33.11
N LEU A 66 15.55 5.42 -31.88
CA LEU A 66 14.66 4.96 -30.80
C LEU A 66 13.50 5.94 -30.50
N LEU A 67 13.28 6.93 -31.38
CA LEU A 67 12.18 7.90 -31.26
C LEU A 67 11.05 7.72 -32.29
N GLY A 68 11.15 6.73 -33.18
CA GLY A 68 10.19 6.48 -34.26
C GLY A 68 9.11 5.45 -34.00
N VAL A 69 9.14 4.73 -32.87
CA VAL A 69 8.20 3.59 -32.64
C VAL A 69 7.11 3.89 -31.61
N LEU A 70 7.02 5.12 -31.09
CA LEU A 70 6.11 5.42 -29.98
C LEU A 70 4.76 6.06 -30.36
N PHE A 71 4.46 6.32 -31.63
CA PHE A 71 3.18 6.89 -32.02
C PHE A 71 2.73 6.40 -33.41
N GLU A 72 2.29 5.15 -33.55
CA GLU A 72 1.24 4.83 -34.51
C GLU A 72 -0.08 4.67 -33.74
N PRO A 73 -1.15 5.41 -34.11
CA PRO A 73 -2.44 5.25 -33.45
C PRO A 73 -3.11 3.99 -33.98
N ALA A 74 -3.10 2.93 -33.19
CA ALA A 74 -4.05 1.84 -33.34
C ALA A 74 -5.46 2.44 -33.29
N ALA A 75 -6.30 2.12 -34.29
CA ALA A 75 -7.65 2.58 -34.40
C ALA A 75 -8.41 2.35 -33.09
N LEU A 76 -8.69 3.44 -32.35
CA LEU A 76 -9.56 3.45 -31.18
C LEU A 76 -10.98 3.11 -31.67
N ALA A 77 -11.41 1.87 -31.44
CA ALA A 77 -12.81 1.56 -31.36
C ALA A 77 -13.43 2.48 -30.30
N THR A 78 -14.42 3.26 -30.69
CA THR A 78 -15.16 4.18 -29.82
C THR A 78 -15.98 3.37 -28.83
N GLU A 79 -15.38 2.96 -27.72
CA GLU A 79 -16.10 2.44 -26.58
C GLU A 79 -16.67 3.59 -25.74
N ARG A 80 -17.98 3.52 -25.49
CA ARG A 80 -18.70 4.43 -24.59
C ARG A 80 -18.06 4.38 -23.21
N PRO A 81 -18.03 5.49 -22.44
CA PRO A 81 -17.54 5.46 -21.08
C PRO A 81 -18.44 4.52 -20.26
N MET A 82 -17.88 3.43 -19.77
CA MET A 82 -18.55 2.54 -18.81
C MET A 82 -18.83 3.31 -17.53
N GLY A 83 -20.10 3.36 -17.14
CA GLY A 83 -20.51 3.81 -15.82
C GLY A 83 -19.85 2.94 -14.75
N PHE A 84 -19.34 3.58 -13.70
CA PHE A 84 -18.75 2.92 -12.55
C PHE A 84 -19.87 2.26 -11.71
N GLU A 85 -20.31 1.08 -12.10
CA GLU A 85 -21.04 0.19 -11.23
C GLU A 85 -20.07 -0.83 -10.61
N HIS A 86 -20.09 -0.90 -9.29
CA HIS A 86 -19.17 -1.69 -8.48
C HIS A 86 -19.75 -3.07 -8.25
N ALA A 87 -19.26 -4.05 -8.99
CA ALA A 87 -19.32 -5.44 -8.60
C ALA A 87 -17.92 -5.88 -8.12
N GLU A 88 -17.87 -6.68 -7.08
CA GLU A 88 -16.69 -7.46 -6.71
C GLU A 88 -16.22 -8.19 -7.97
N LEU A 89 -14.93 -8.06 -8.32
CA LEU A 89 -14.37 -8.75 -9.48
C LEU A 89 -14.36 -10.25 -9.17
N GLY A 90 -15.44 -10.94 -9.55
CA GLY A 90 -15.53 -12.39 -9.58
C GLY A 90 -14.69 -12.99 -10.71
N GLU A 91 -14.63 -14.30 -10.80
CA GLU A 91 -13.95 -14.99 -11.92
C GLU A 91 -14.45 -14.51 -13.28
N THR A 92 -15.73 -14.13 -13.39
CA THR A 92 -16.38 -13.65 -14.61
C THR A 92 -16.05 -12.20 -14.99
N ASP A 93 -15.44 -11.41 -14.10
CA ASP A 93 -15.09 -10.00 -14.43
C ASP A 93 -13.89 -9.86 -15.37
N TYR A 94 -13.16 -10.93 -15.56
CA TYR A 94 -12.11 -11.00 -16.57
C TYR A 94 -12.64 -11.41 -17.94
N ASP A 95 -13.86 -11.90 -18.03
CA ASP A 95 -14.46 -12.32 -19.30
C ASP A 95 -14.64 -11.14 -20.25
N VAL A 96 -14.35 -11.36 -21.51
CA VAL A 96 -14.67 -10.40 -22.55
C VAL A 96 -16.17 -10.50 -22.84
N PRO A 97 -16.96 -9.43 -22.57
CA PRO A 97 -18.41 -9.52 -22.69
C PRO A 97 -18.88 -10.02 -24.07
N GLY A 98 -19.67 -11.07 -24.07
CA GLY A 98 -20.24 -11.62 -25.29
C GLY A 98 -19.25 -12.34 -26.22
N GLN A 99 -18.08 -12.73 -25.73
CA GLN A 99 -17.11 -13.51 -26.52
C GLN A 99 -16.78 -14.84 -25.84
N ILE A 100 -16.61 -15.87 -26.65
CA ILE A 100 -16.17 -17.20 -26.26
C ILE A 100 -14.97 -17.62 -27.10
N VAL A 101 -14.13 -18.47 -26.54
CA VAL A 101 -13.09 -19.19 -27.28
C VAL A 101 -13.53 -20.64 -27.42
N ILE A 102 -13.32 -21.20 -28.61
CA ILE A 102 -13.67 -22.56 -28.98
C ILE A 102 -12.39 -23.25 -29.47
N ASP A 103 -12.03 -24.30 -28.82
CA ASP A 103 -10.96 -25.21 -29.23
C ASP A 103 -11.61 -26.38 -29.98
N ALA A 104 -11.53 -26.37 -31.30
CA ALA A 104 -12.07 -27.42 -32.14
C ALA A 104 -11.00 -28.50 -32.34
N ARG A 105 -11.41 -29.73 -32.62
CA ARG A 105 -10.48 -30.85 -32.80
C ARG A 105 -9.48 -30.57 -33.93
N ASP A 106 -8.24 -30.92 -33.70
CA ASP A 106 -7.11 -30.73 -34.62
C ASP A 106 -7.27 -31.42 -35.97
N ASP A 107 -8.07 -32.50 -36.05
CA ASP A 107 -8.31 -33.25 -37.28
C ASP A 107 -9.40 -32.69 -38.19
N LEU A 108 -10.07 -31.59 -37.79
CA LEU A 108 -11.08 -30.94 -38.60
C LEU A 108 -10.45 -30.08 -39.70
N ASP A 109 -11.11 -30.11 -40.87
CA ASP A 109 -10.73 -29.22 -41.98
C ASP A 109 -11.53 -27.90 -41.94
N ALA A 110 -11.21 -26.97 -42.85
CA ALA A 110 -11.87 -25.67 -42.89
C ALA A 110 -13.39 -25.77 -43.21
N SER A 111 -13.83 -26.83 -43.88
CA SER A 111 -15.24 -27.05 -44.16
C SER A 111 -16.01 -27.53 -42.95
N ASP A 112 -15.35 -28.31 -42.10
CA ASP A 112 -15.90 -28.76 -40.81
C ASP A 112 -16.07 -27.58 -39.83
N LEU A 113 -15.11 -26.66 -39.76
CA LEU A 113 -15.19 -25.44 -38.97
C LEU A 113 -16.31 -24.51 -39.43
N LEU A 114 -16.48 -24.34 -40.75
CA LEU A 114 -17.60 -23.57 -41.33
C LEU A 114 -18.95 -24.22 -41.01
N SER A 115 -19.03 -25.55 -41.06
CA SER A 115 -20.23 -26.29 -40.67
C SER A 115 -20.51 -26.12 -39.18
N LEU A 116 -19.49 -26.24 -38.30
CA LEU A 116 -19.62 -26.00 -36.88
C LEU A 116 -20.15 -24.60 -36.58
N ALA A 117 -19.55 -23.56 -37.20
CA ALA A 117 -20.00 -22.18 -37.04
C ALA A 117 -21.48 -22.02 -37.47
N SER A 118 -21.86 -22.59 -38.61
CA SER A 118 -23.23 -22.54 -39.12
C SER A 118 -24.25 -23.21 -38.22
N ASP A 119 -23.92 -24.41 -37.67
CA ASP A 119 -24.81 -25.20 -36.82
C ASP A 119 -25.15 -24.49 -35.48
N PHE A 120 -24.23 -23.66 -35.02
CA PHE A 120 -24.42 -22.86 -33.81
C PHE A 120 -24.83 -21.41 -34.07
N GLY A 121 -24.91 -20.99 -35.35
CA GLY A 121 -25.20 -19.62 -35.72
C GLY A 121 -24.13 -18.63 -35.24
N LEU A 122 -22.88 -19.07 -35.20
CA LEU A 122 -21.73 -18.29 -34.78
C LEU A 122 -20.93 -17.80 -35.97
N GLN A 123 -20.20 -16.71 -35.78
CA GLN A 123 -19.18 -16.26 -36.70
C GLN A 123 -17.83 -16.45 -36.03
N PHE A 124 -17.02 -17.32 -36.59
CA PHE A 124 -15.68 -17.61 -36.09
C PHE A 124 -14.69 -16.53 -36.57
N ALA A 125 -13.84 -16.10 -35.67
CA ALA A 125 -12.69 -15.26 -35.94
C ALA A 125 -11.43 -16.07 -35.58
N PRO A 126 -10.61 -16.46 -36.57
CA PRO A 126 -9.45 -17.30 -36.35
C PRO A 126 -8.40 -16.54 -35.54
N THR A 127 -7.69 -17.25 -34.68
CA THR A 127 -6.47 -16.73 -34.03
C THR A 127 -5.28 -16.79 -35.00
N ASP A 128 -4.17 -16.10 -34.71
CA ASP A 128 -2.97 -16.09 -35.59
C ASP A 128 -2.39 -17.49 -35.83
N LEU A 129 -2.64 -18.43 -34.94
CA LEU A 129 -2.19 -19.81 -35.01
C LEU A 129 -3.30 -20.81 -35.34
N GLU A 130 -4.51 -20.33 -35.69
CA GLU A 130 -5.69 -21.18 -35.94
C GLU A 130 -5.39 -22.36 -36.86
N PRO A 131 -4.68 -22.20 -38.00
CA PRO A 131 -4.44 -23.33 -38.90
C PRO A 131 -3.75 -24.53 -38.24
N SER A 132 -3.08 -24.32 -37.14
CA SER A 132 -2.37 -25.36 -36.36
C SER A 132 -3.02 -25.73 -35.04
N THR A 133 -3.83 -24.85 -34.45
CA THR A 133 -4.44 -25.04 -33.11
C THR A 133 -5.96 -25.19 -33.14
N ARG A 134 -6.61 -24.90 -34.27
CA ARG A 134 -8.08 -24.93 -34.40
C ARG A 134 -8.81 -24.11 -33.34
N ILE A 135 -8.16 -23.06 -32.80
CA ILE A 135 -8.74 -22.16 -31.79
C ILE A 135 -9.44 -21.01 -32.49
N GLU A 136 -10.73 -20.88 -32.27
CA GLU A 136 -11.61 -19.87 -32.83
C GLU A 136 -12.20 -18.97 -31.74
N ILE A 137 -12.39 -17.68 -32.06
CA ILE A 137 -13.11 -16.75 -31.20
C ILE A 137 -14.48 -16.50 -31.82
N ALA A 138 -15.54 -16.54 -31.03
CA ALA A 138 -16.88 -16.26 -31.50
C ALA A 138 -17.61 -15.25 -30.62
N SER A 139 -18.44 -14.42 -31.24
CA SER A 139 -19.34 -13.51 -30.53
C SER A 139 -20.69 -14.18 -30.28
N VAL A 140 -21.15 -14.09 -29.03
CA VAL A 140 -22.40 -14.69 -28.54
C VAL A 140 -23.34 -13.59 -28.04
N PRO A 141 -24.63 -13.61 -28.40
CA PRO A 141 -25.61 -12.62 -27.91
C PRO A 141 -25.70 -12.60 -26.40
N ALA A 142 -25.92 -11.42 -25.82
CA ALA A 142 -26.06 -11.26 -24.38
C ALA A 142 -27.18 -12.17 -23.82
N GLY A 143 -26.86 -12.89 -22.74
CA GLY A 143 -27.80 -13.81 -22.07
C GLY A 143 -27.90 -15.21 -22.65
N SER A 144 -27.18 -15.53 -23.78
CA SER A 144 -27.19 -16.87 -24.38
C SER A 144 -25.88 -17.65 -24.18
N MET A 145 -24.88 -17.05 -23.55
CA MET A 145 -23.52 -17.60 -23.41
C MET A 145 -23.53 -18.99 -22.77
N GLU A 146 -24.16 -19.14 -21.62
CA GLU A 146 -24.20 -20.41 -20.87
C GLU A 146 -24.86 -21.53 -21.71
N ALA A 147 -25.98 -21.23 -22.37
CA ALA A 147 -26.68 -22.18 -23.21
C ALA A 147 -25.87 -22.56 -24.47
N VAL A 148 -25.11 -21.64 -25.04
CA VAL A 148 -24.22 -21.90 -26.18
C VAL A 148 -23.04 -22.75 -25.75
N LEU A 149 -22.37 -22.43 -24.65
CA LEU A 149 -21.27 -23.22 -24.09
C LEU A 149 -21.70 -24.65 -23.72
N GLU A 150 -22.88 -24.82 -23.10
CA GLU A 150 -23.43 -26.14 -22.79
C GLU A 150 -23.69 -26.97 -24.04
N ARG A 151 -24.16 -26.35 -25.14
CA ARG A 151 -24.36 -27.05 -26.41
C ARG A 151 -23.03 -27.40 -27.08
N LEU A 152 -22.06 -26.48 -27.10
CA LEU A 152 -20.73 -26.69 -27.66
C LEU A 152 -19.99 -27.83 -26.93
N SER A 153 -20.08 -27.90 -25.63
CA SER A 153 -19.43 -28.97 -24.83
C SER A 153 -19.95 -30.41 -25.13
N ARG A 154 -21.09 -30.51 -25.80
CA ARG A 154 -21.69 -31.80 -26.23
C ARG A 154 -21.40 -32.15 -27.70
N ASP A 155 -20.84 -31.22 -28.46
CA ASP A 155 -20.48 -31.45 -29.85
C ASP A 155 -19.13 -32.16 -29.95
N LYS A 156 -19.08 -33.27 -30.68
CA LYS A 156 -17.88 -34.08 -30.80
C LYS A 156 -16.74 -33.41 -31.59
N ARG A 157 -17.03 -32.32 -32.27
CA ARG A 157 -16.06 -31.52 -33.01
C ARG A 157 -15.33 -30.52 -32.13
N VAL A 158 -15.81 -30.29 -30.90
CA VAL A 158 -15.28 -29.33 -29.93
C VAL A 158 -14.54 -30.08 -28.84
N GLU A 159 -13.31 -29.69 -28.57
CA GLU A 159 -12.53 -30.19 -27.42
C GLU A 159 -12.86 -29.41 -26.17
N TYR A 160 -12.83 -28.06 -26.27
CA TYR A 160 -13.18 -27.13 -25.20
C TYR A 160 -13.91 -25.91 -25.74
N ALA A 161 -14.78 -25.35 -24.93
CA ALA A 161 -15.38 -24.03 -25.16
C ALA A 161 -15.59 -23.33 -23.83
N GLU A 162 -15.12 -22.09 -23.74
CA GLU A 162 -15.18 -21.30 -22.52
C GLU A 162 -15.34 -19.80 -22.82
N PRO A 163 -15.74 -18.95 -21.85
CA PRO A 163 -15.72 -17.52 -22.03
C PRO A 163 -14.30 -17.03 -22.36
N LEU A 164 -14.17 -16.11 -23.32
CA LEU A 164 -12.88 -15.48 -23.62
C LEU A 164 -12.51 -14.57 -22.46
N ALA A 165 -11.43 -14.89 -21.73
CA ALA A 165 -10.97 -14.13 -20.61
C ALA A 165 -9.79 -13.21 -20.96
N ARG A 166 -9.77 -12.03 -20.34
CA ARG A 166 -8.62 -11.11 -20.38
C ARG A 166 -7.57 -11.58 -19.39
N VAL A 167 -6.31 -11.55 -19.79
CA VAL A 167 -5.17 -11.80 -18.92
C VAL A 167 -4.32 -10.54 -18.81
N ARG A 168 -3.74 -10.29 -17.64
CA ARG A 168 -2.83 -9.17 -17.44
C ARG A 168 -1.54 -9.63 -16.77
N ALA A 169 -0.45 -8.92 -17.03
CA ALA A 169 0.79 -9.14 -16.28
C ALA A 169 0.62 -8.63 -14.85
N PHE A 170 1.09 -9.42 -13.89
CA PHE A 170 1.20 -9.04 -12.49
C PHE A 170 2.67 -8.79 -12.13
N PHE A 171 2.92 -7.96 -11.13
CA PHE A 171 4.23 -7.95 -10.49
C PHE A 171 4.42 -9.29 -9.78
N VAL A 172 5.35 -10.09 -10.30
CA VAL A 172 5.82 -11.29 -9.62
C VAL A 172 7.25 -11.01 -9.21
N PRO A 173 7.58 -11.03 -7.92
CA PRO A 173 8.96 -10.86 -7.46
C PRO A 173 9.85 -11.97 -8.02
N ASN A 174 11.14 -11.67 -8.17
CA ASN A 174 12.13 -12.62 -8.67
C ASN A 174 12.72 -13.53 -7.59
N ASP A 175 12.09 -13.58 -6.43
CA ASP A 175 12.51 -14.38 -5.27
C ASP A 175 12.28 -15.86 -5.56
N PRO A 176 13.32 -16.73 -5.46
CA PRO A 176 13.25 -18.12 -5.93
C PRO A 176 12.16 -18.97 -5.26
N ARG A 177 11.77 -18.63 -4.04
CA ARG A 177 10.77 -19.38 -3.27
C ARG A 177 9.35 -18.84 -3.36
N ILE A 178 9.11 -17.83 -4.21
CA ILE A 178 7.77 -17.20 -4.34
C ILE A 178 6.69 -18.24 -4.73
N SER A 179 7.04 -19.25 -5.52
CA SER A 179 6.13 -20.33 -5.91
C SER A 179 5.73 -21.26 -4.75
N GLU A 180 6.53 -21.31 -3.69
CA GLU A 180 6.25 -22.09 -2.48
C GLU A 180 5.36 -21.29 -1.49
N GLN A 181 5.23 -19.97 -1.69
CA GLN A 181 4.50 -19.06 -0.81
C GLN A 181 3.02 -18.90 -1.23
N TRP A 182 2.29 -20.01 -1.23
CA TRP A 182 0.86 -20.05 -1.55
C TRP A 182 0.06 -19.01 -0.79
N HIS A 183 0.47 -18.69 0.42
CA HIS A 183 -0.20 -17.76 1.33
C HIS A 183 -0.24 -16.32 0.82
N LEU A 184 0.78 -15.87 0.08
CA LEU A 184 0.80 -14.53 -0.53
C LEU A 184 -0.26 -14.39 -1.62
N GLY A 185 -0.41 -15.42 -2.47
CA GLY A 185 -1.48 -15.47 -3.47
C GLY A 185 -2.86 -15.51 -2.81
N ARG A 186 -2.98 -16.28 -1.71
CA ARG A 186 -4.27 -16.47 -1.03
C ARG A 186 -4.84 -15.20 -0.39
N ILE A 187 -3.99 -14.32 0.13
CA ILE A 187 -4.37 -13.00 0.65
C ILE A 187 -4.32 -11.89 -0.40
N GLY A 188 -3.98 -12.20 -1.65
CA GLY A 188 -3.86 -11.24 -2.73
C GLY A 188 -2.69 -10.25 -2.57
N ALA A 189 -1.60 -10.63 -1.89
CA ALA A 189 -0.48 -9.72 -1.61
C ALA A 189 0.14 -9.12 -2.89
N THR A 190 0.31 -9.92 -3.95
CA THR A 190 0.86 -9.46 -5.23
C THR A 190 0.04 -8.34 -5.87
N ARG A 191 -1.29 -8.40 -5.75
CA ARG A 191 -2.20 -7.36 -6.22
C ARG A 191 -2.20 -6.13 -5.30
N ALA A 192 -2.06 -6.35 -3.97
CA ALA A 192 -1.96 -5.25 -3.01
C ALA A 192 -0.72 -4.38 -3.28
N TRP A 193 0.39 -4.97 -3.76
CA TRP A 193 1.63 -4.26 -4.04
C TRP A 193 1.55 -3.23 -5.17
N ASP A 194 0.55 -3.31 -6.05
CA ASP A 194 0.27 -2.24 -7.02
C ASP A 194 -0.14 -0.92 -6.32
N PHE A 195 -0.70 -1.00 -5.12
CA PHE A 195 -1.23 0.13 -4.36
C PHE A 195 -0.34 0.54 -3.19
N ALA A 196 0.22 -0.43 -2.46
CA ALA A 196 0.99 -0.19 -1.24
C ALA A 196 1.99 -1.32 -0.98
N VAL A 197 3.13 -0.98 -0.36
CA VAL A 197 4.15 -1.94 0.06
C VAL A 197 4.55 -1.78 1.54
N GLY A 198 3.81 -0.94 2.29
CA GLY A 198 4.09 -0.71 3.71
C GLY A 198 5.11 0.40 4.02
N ARG A 199 5.53 1.22 3.03
CA ARG A 199 6.54 2.28 3.24
C ARG A 199 6.16 3.23 4.36
N GLY A 200 7.15 3.57 5.19
CA GLY A 200 6.98 4.51 6.30
C GLY A 200 6.33 3.92 7.55
N VAL A 201 5.93 2.63 7.53
CA VAL A 201 5.35 1.94 8.66
C VAL A 201 6.42 1.13 9.39
N THR A 202 6.45 1.20 10.72
CA THR A 202 7.32 0.38 11.58
C THR A 202 6.46 -0.70 12.25
N VAL A 203 6.86 -1.96 12.07
CA VAL A 203 6.21 -3.12 12.71
C VAL A 203 7.16 -3.71 13.73
N ALA A 204 6.76 -3.68 15.00
CA ALA A 204 7.48 -4.36 16.05
C ALA A 204 7.11 -5.84 16.08
N VAL A 205 8.12 -6.70 16.14
CA VAL A 205 7.98 -8.13 16.37
C VAL A 205 8.45 -8.42 17.80
N VAL A 206 7.49 -8.61 18.69
CA VAL A 206 7.73 -8.92 20.11
C VAL A 206 7.77 -10.44 20.24
N ASP A 207 8.99 -11.00 20.20
CA ASP A 207 9.22 -12.43 19.98
C ASP A 207 10.60 -12.88 20.50
N THR A 208 11.24 -13.87 19.85
CA THR A 208 12.59 -14.39 20.18
C THR A 208 13.73 -13.49 19.69
N GLY A 209 13.43 -12.36 19.06
CA GLY A 209 14.36 -11.47 18.38
C GLY A 209 14.19 -11.54 16.85
N ILE A 210 15.02 -10.80 16.11
CA ILE A 210 15.09 -10.85 14.65
C ILE A 210 16.56 -10.86 14.24
N ALA A 211 16.93 -11.58 13.19
CA ALA A 211 18.27 -11.54 12.59
C ALA A 211 18.49 -10.24 11.80
N CYS A 212 18.46 -9.09 12.49
CA CYS A 212 18.52 -7.75 11.90
C CYS A 212 19.93 -7.17 11.78
N GLU A 213 20.88 -7.67 12.54
CA GLU A 213 22.24 -7.11 12.61
C GLU A 213 23.31 -8.18 12.76
N ASP A 214 24.55 -7.83 12.39
CA ASP A 214 25.74 -8.60 12.74
C ASP A 214 26.23 -8.16 14.11
N HIS A 215 26.15 -9.03 15.12
CA HIS A 215 26.63 -8.76 16.48
C HIS A 215 27.12 -10.05 17.17
N GLY A 216 28.36 -10.07 17.60
CA GLY A 216 28.97 -11.26 18.23
C GLY A 216 28.90 -12.50 17.30
N PRO A 217 28.26 -13.58 17.73
CA PRO A 217 28.07 -14.77 16.90
C PRO A 217 26.88 -14.65 15.92
N PHE A 218 26.04 -13.63 16.05
CA PHE A 218 24.84 -13.43 15.24
C PHE A 218 25.15 -12.72 13.95
N MET A 219 24.45 -13.10 12.89
CA MET A 219 24.57 -12.46 11.58
C MET A 219 23.19 -12.03 11.10
N LYS A 220 23.16 -10.90 10.39
CA LYS A 220 21.95 -10.44 9.71
C LYS A 220 21.47 -11.51 8.73
N GLY A 221 20.17 -11.77 8.73
CA GLY A 221 19.55 -12.68 7.77
C GLY A 221 19.88 -12.29 6.33
N THR A 222 20.31 -13.26 5.51
CA THR A 222 20.70 -13.01 4.11
C THR A 222 19.58 -12.37 3.31
N ASP A 223 18.35 -12.79 3.58
CA ASP A 223 17.14 -12.31 2.92
C ASP A 223 16.42 -11.18 3.70
N LEU A 224 17.08 -10.60 4.68
CA LEU A 224 16.73 -9.33 5.33
C LEU A 224 17.71 -8.20 4.95
N ALA A 225 18.57 -8.44 3.95
CA ALA A 225 19.65 -7.53 3.59
C ALA A 225 19.15 -6.12 3.21
N THR A 226 18.06 -6.02 2.46
CA THR A 226 17.46 -4.74 2.05
C THR A 226 16.31 -4.28 2.96
N THR A 227 15.89 -5.11 3.90
CA THR A 227 14.87 -4.74 4.89
C THR A 227 15.47 -3.77 5.90
N GLU A 228 14.80 -2.65 6.11
CA GLU A 228 15.19 -1.67 7.11
C GLU A 228 14.78 -2.18 8.50
N CYS A 229 15.77 -2.43 9.35
CA CYS A 229 15.56 -2.67 10.77
C CYS A 229 15.84 -1.39 11.55
N VAL A 230 14.92 -0.98 12.42
CA VAL A 230 15.12 0.12 13.37
C VAL A 230 15.68 -0.41 14.68
N GLU A 231 16.10 0.50 15.57
CA GLU A 231 16.58 0.15 16.90
C GLU A 231 15.59 -0.78 17.63
N GLY A 232 16.11 -1.83 18.24
CA GLY A 232 15.38 -2.84 19.00
C GLY A 232 15.78 -2.86 20.46
N TRP A 233 15.16 -3.77 21.25
CA TRP A 233 15.50 -4.00 22.63
C TRP A 233 15.39 -5.49 23.01
N ASN A 234 16.37 -5.96 23.75
CA ASN A 234 16.45 -7.32 24.28
C ASN A 234 16.15 -7.29 25.78
N PHE A 235 14.93 -7.69 26.15
CA PHE A 235 14.49 -7.75 27.56
C PHE A 235 15.06 -8.97 28.29
N VAL A 236 15.51 -10.00 27.57
CA VAL A 236 16.11 -11.20 28.15
C VAL A 236 17.49 -10.88 28.73
N GLU A 237 18.28 -10.07 28.04
CA GLU A 237 19.65 -9.70 28.41
C GLU A 237 19.81 -8.24 28.87
N GLY A 238 18.78 -7.39 28.69
CA GLY A 238 18.78 -5.99 29.09
C GLY A 238 19.70 -5.10 28.25
N ASN A 239 19.74 -5.31 26.92
CA ASN A 239 20.58 -4.54 26.01
C ASN A 239 19.85 -4.22 24.67
N VAL A 240 20.51 -3.48 23.78
CA VAL A 240 19.94 -3.06 22.47
C VAL A 240 20.03 -4.14 21.38
N HIS A 241 20.74 -5.24 21.61
CA HIS A 241 20.97 -6.30 20.62
C HIS A 241 19.89 -7.37 20.71
N ALA A 242 18.83 -7.17 19.96
CA ALA A 242 17.67 -8.06 19.93
C ALA A 242 17.76 -9.14 18.84
N ASN A 243 18.96 -9.73 18.71
CA ASN A 243 19.21 -10.83 17.77
C ASN A 243 18.41 -12.08 18.14
N ASP A 244 18.06 -12.87 17.14
CA ASP A 244 17.28 -14.09 17.27
C ASP A 244 18.22 -15.30 17.47
N ASP A 245 18.08 -15.98 18.58
CA ASP A 245 18.83 -17.19 18.96
C ASP A 245 17.98 -18.47 18.87
N GLN A 246 16.73 -18.34 18.32
CA GLN A 246 15.78 -19.44 18.23
C GLN A 246 15.23 -19.63 16.80
N GLY A 247 14.95 -18.52 16.09
CA GLY A 247 14.51 -18.48 14.71
C GLY A 247 13.02 -18.17 14.48
N HIS A 248 12.19 -18.25 15.53
CA HIS A 248 10.76 -18.00 15.42
C HIS A 248 10.46 -16.54 15.06
N GLY A 249 11.07 -15.59 15.77
CA GLY A 249 10.88 -14.17 15.51
C GLY A 249 11.36 -13.73 14.13
N THR A 250 12.46 -14.31 13.63
CA THR A 250 12.95 -14.04 12.27
C THR A 250 11.99 -14.55 11.21
N HIS A 251 11.41 -15.75 11.39
CA HIS A 251 10.40 -16.30 10.48
C HIS A 251 9.12 -15.45 10.46
N VAL A 252 8.66 -15.00 11.64
CA VAL A 252 7.53 -14.09 11.81
C VAL A 252 7.80 -12.75 11.11
N ALA A 253 8.98 -12.17 11.36
CA ALA A 253 9.41 -10.90 10.74
C ALA A 253 9.50 -11.01 9.21
N GLY A 254 10.00 -12.13 8.69
CA GLY A 254 10.04 -12.42 7.27
C GLY A 254 8.65 -12.43 6.63
N THR A 255 7.66 -13.02 7.28
CA THR A 255 6.28 -12.97 6.79
C THR A 255 5.76 -11.54 6.66
N ILE A 256 6.14 -10.64 7.59
CA ILE A 256 5.77 -9.23 7.53
C ILE A 256 6.52 -8.50 6.42
N ALA A 257 7.86 -8.54 6.41
CA ALA A 257 8.67 -7.62 5.61
C ALA A 257 9.99 -8.23 5.12
N GLN A 258 9.99 -9.48 4.69
CA GLN A 258 11.15 -10.09 4.01
C GLN A 258 11.60 -9.22 2.84
N SER A 259 12.91 -9.11 2.61
CA SER A 259 13.45 -8.44 1.42
C SER A 259 12.86 -9.10 0.17
N THR A 260 12.20 -8.33 -0.67
CA THR A 260 11.41 -8.85 -1.79
C THR A 260 11.93 -8.31 -3.10
N ASN A 261 11.92 -9.13 -4.15
CA ASN A 261 12.44 -8.82 -5.49
C ASN A 261 13.96 -8.58 -5.46
N ASN A 262 14.68 -9.38 -4.68
CA ASN A 262 16.13 -9.32 -4.50
C ASN A 262 16.87 -10.54 -5.07
N ALA A 263 16.16 -11.44 -5.79
CA ALA A 263 16.65 -12.70 -6.34
C ALA A 263 17.14 -13.69 -5.27
N ILE A 264 16.71 -13.54 -4.02
CA ILE A 264 17.08 -14.39 -2.89
C ILE A 264 15.79 -14.83 -2.17
N GLY A 265 15.70 -16.08 -1.75
CA GLY A 265 14.75 -16.61 -0.79
C GLY A 265 13.28 -16.36 -1.08
N ALA A 266 12.61 -15.62 -0.20
CA ALA A 266 11.17 -15.50 -0.07
C ALA A 266 10.72 -14.03 0.00
N ALA A 267 9.43 -13.77 -0.20
CA ALA A 267 8.86 -12.42 -0.14
C ALA A 267 8.09 -12.17 1.17
N GLY A 268 8.02 -10.91 1.61
CA GLY A 268 7.20 -10.47 2.74
C GLY A 268 5.94 -9.71 2.30
N VAL A 269 4.87 -9.77 3.10
CA VAL A 269 3.56 -9.13 2.79
C VAL A 269 3.69 -7.62 2.59
N ALA A 270 4.45 -6.94 3.45
CA ALA A 270 4.67 -5.49 3.45
C ALA A 270 6.17 -5.17 3.37
N PHE A 271 6.82 -5.61 2.31
CA PHE A 271 8.28 -5.59 2.17
C PHE A 271 8.92 -4.19 2.20
N GLY A 272 8.14 -3.13 2.10
CA GLY A 272 8.60 -1.75 2.29
C GLY A 272 8.46 -1.23 3.72
N ALA A 273 7.94 -2.05 4.65
CA ALA A 273 7.86 -1.70 6.06
C ALA A 273 9.21 -1.86 6.78
N ARG A 274 9.37 -1.17 7.89
CA ARG A 274 10.52 -1.29 8.79
C ARG A 274 10.21 -2.30 9.88
N LEU A 275 11.19 -3.09 10.26
CA LEU A 275 11.09 -4.04 11.36
C LEU A 275 11.74 -3.47 12.63
N MET A 276 11.07 -3.65 13.77
CA MET A 276 11.57 -3.31 15.09
C MET A 276 11.71 -4.60 15.91
N PRO A 277 12.92 -5.13 16.12
CA PRO A 277 13.14 -6.33 16.90
C PRO A 277 12.95 -6.05 18.40
N VAL A 278 12.06 -6.80 19.06
CA VAL A 278 11.82 -6.71 20.50
C VAL A 278 11.86 -8.12 21.08
N LYS A 279 13.03 -8.47 21.64
CA LYS A 279 13.26 -9.81 22.18
C LYS A 279 12.75 -9.91 23.62
N VAL A 280 11.69 -10.69 23.80
CA VAL A 280 11.06 -11.00 25.10
C VAL A 280 11.06 -12.50 25.40
N LEU A 281 11.40 -13.33 24.41
CA LEU A 281 11.53 -14.78 24.52
C LEU A 281 13.00 -15.17 24.37
N ASN A 282 13.46 -16.08 25.22
CA ASN A 282 14.82 -16.63 25.17
C ASN A 282 15.01 -17.66 24.03
N GLY A 283 16.19 -18.24 23.91
CA GLY A 283 16.54 -19.25 22.89
C GLY A 283 15.74 -20.55 22.98
N ASP A 284 15.03 -20.81 24.06
CA ASP A 284 14.10 -21.94 24.21
C ASP A 284 12.66 -21.55 23.85
N GLY A 285 12.41 -20.30 23.47
CA GLY A 285 11.09 -19.76 23.13
C GLY A 285 10.21 -19.40 24.35
N TRP A 286 10.79 -19.22 25.53
CA TRP A 286 10.08 -18.86 26.75
C TRP A 286 10.38 -17.44 27.21
N GLY A 287 9.36 -16.77 27.73
CA GLY A 287 9.47 -15.45 28.35
C GLY A 287 8.42 -15.25 29.44
N THR A 288 8.50 -14.13 30.13
CA THR A 288 7.57 -13.78 31.20
C THR A 288 6.48 -12.81 30.74
N THR A 289 5.36 -12.79 31.45
CA THR A 289 4.27 -11.81 31.21
C THR A 289 4.78 -10.37 31.36
N THR A 290 5.74 -10.14 32.24
CA THR A 290 6.35 -8.82 32.46
C THR A 290 7.21 -8.40 31.29
N ASP A 291 8.08 -9.26 30.77
CA ASP A 291 8.93 -8.95 29.62
C ASP A 291 8.08 -8.65 28.38
N VAL A 292 7.00 -9.42 28.15
CA VAL A 292 6.06 -9.18 27.06
C VAL A 292 5.33 -7.84 27.24
N ALA A 293 4.88 -7.50 28.45
CA ALA A 293 4.21 -6.23 28.72
C ALA A 293 5.15 -5.04 28.55
N ASP A 294 6.39 -5.17 29.02
CA ASP A 294 7.42 -4.15 28.86
C ASP A 294 7.83 -4.01 27.39
N GLY A 295 7.94 -5.12 26.66
CA GLY A 295 8.19 -5.12 25.21
C GLY A 295 7.10 -4.40 24.42
N ILE A 296 5.81 -4.63 24.73
CA ILE A 296 4.68 -3.93 24.10
C ILE A 296 4.75 -2.42 24.36
N ARG A 297 5.01 -2.01 25.62
CA ARG A 297 5.12 -0.60 26.01
C ARG A 297 6.31 0.06 25.33
N TRP A 298 7.47 -0.58 25.39
CA TRP A 298 8.69 -0.08 24.78
C TRP A 298 8.52 0.13 23.28
N ALA A 299 7.98 -0.87 22.57
CA ALA A 299 7.71 -0.77 21.14
C ALA A 299 6.82 0.43 20.80
N ALA A 300 5.73 0.61 21.55
CA ALA A 300 4.81 1.72 21.36
C ALA A 300 5.46 3.08 21.62
N ASP A 301 6.28 3.20 22.66
CA ASP A 301 6.98 4.43 23.01
C ASP A 301 8.14 4.77 22.06
N HIS A 302 8.70 3.75 21.36
CA HIS A 302 9.76 3.92 20.35
C HIS A 302 9.22 3.96 18.91
N GLY A 303 7.90 4.20 18.75
CA GLY A 303 7.32 4.54 17.46
C GLY A 303 6.90 3.35 16.60
N ALA A 304 6.67 2.19 17.17
CA ALA A 304 5.99 1.11 16.47
C ALA A 304 4.56 1.53 16.13
N HIS A 305 4.19 1.35 14.86
CA HIS A 305 2.84 1.59 14.38
C HIS A 305 1.96 0.35 14.52
N ILE A 306 2.60 -0.82 14.42
CA ILE A 306 1.97 -2.13 14.58
C ILE A 306 2.86 -2.96 15.49
N ILE A 307 2.25 -3.72 16.39
CA ILE A 307 2.92 -4.63 17.30
C ILE A 307 2.38 -6.02 17.03
N ASN A 308 3.22 -6.92 16.52
CA ASN A 308 2.88 -8.31 16.29
C ASN A 308 3.34 -9.18 17.47
N LEU A 309 2.42 -9.99 17.99
CA LEU A 309 2.60 -10.89 19.13
C LEU A 309 2.30 -12.32 18.67
N SER A 310 3.30 -12.99 18.10
CA SER A 310 3.19 -14.40 17.70
C SER A 310 3.42 -15.36 18.88
N LEU A 311 2.90 -15.00 20.04
CA LEU A 311 3.06 -15.69 21.32
C LEU A 311 1.75 -15.65 22.11
N GLY A 312 1.66 -16.45 23.17
CA GLY A 312 0.49 -16.40 24.04
C GLY A 312 0.53 -17.39 25.20
N GLY A 313 -0.40 -17.19 26.12
CA GLY A 313 -0.61 -18.06 27.28
C GLY A 313 -2.08 -18.14 27.70
N PRO A 314 -2.42 -19.11 28.57
CA PRO A 314 -3.84 -19.39 28.90
C PRO A 314 -4.46 -18.39 29.89
N ARG A 315 -3.66 -17.49 30.48
CA ARG A 315 -4.12 -16.62 31.57
C ARG A 315 -4.43 -15.21 31.07
N ASN A 316 -5.63 -14.73 31.40
CA ASN A 316 -5.95 -13.30 31.27
C ASN A 316 -5.08 -12.49 32.24
N SER A 317 -4.21 -11.65 31.71
CA SER A 317 -3.27 -10.84 32.47
C SER A 317 -3.66 -9.36 32.40
N LYS A 318 -3.97 -8.77 33.56
CA LYS A 318 -4.20 -7.33 33.68
C LYS A 318 -2.96 -6.50 33.31
N VAL A 319 -1.76 -7.04 33.50
CA VAL A 319 -0.50 -6.39 33.14
C VAL A 319 -0.37 -6.31 31.62
N LEU A 320 -0.65 -7.42 30.91
CA LEU A 320 -0.69 -7.42 29.43
C LEU A 320 -1.77 -6.50 28.90
N GLN A 321 -3.00 -6.53 29.46
CA GLN A 321 -4.07 -5.62 29.03
C GLN A 321 -3.67 -4.15 29.19
N ALA A 322 -3.06 -3.78 30.33
CA ALA A 322 -2.59 -2.42 30.55
C ALA A 322 -1.46 -2.00 29.59
N ALA A 323 -0.63 -2.95 29.11
CA ALA A 323 0.36 -2.68 28.07
C ALA A 323 -0.29 -2.50 26.70
N VAL A 324 -1.31 -3.30 26.37
CA VAL A 324 -2.13 -3.13 25.14
C VAL A 324 -2.85 -1.77 25.15
N ASP A 325 -3.50 -1.41 26.26
CA ASP A 325 -4.18 -0.11 26.41
C ASP A 325 -3.20 1.06 26.20
N HIS A 326 -1.97 0.93 26.73
CA HIS A 326 -0.90 1.91 26.51
C HIS A 326 -0.54 2.00 25.02
N ALA A 327 -0.28 0.87 24.34
CA ALA A 327 0.07 0.83 22.93
C ALA A 327 -1.02 1.45 22.06
N ARG A 328 -2.29 1.12 22.34
CA ARG A 328 -3.45 1.74 21.66
C ARG A 328 -3.51 3.24 21.89
N SER A 329 -3.23 3.71 23.09
CA SER A 329 -3.20 5.15 23.40
C SER A 329 -2.11 5.91 22.63
N ARG A 330 -1.02 5.21 22.27
CA ARG A 330 0.03 5.71 21.38
C ARG A 330 -0.33 5.58 19.89
N GLY A 331 -1.49 5.01 19.58
CA GLY A 331 -1.98 4.80 18.22
C GLY A 331 -1.36 3.59 17.51
N ALA A 332 -0.84 2.62 18.26
CA ALA A 332 -0.35 1.36 17.69
C ALA A 332 -1.50 0.36 17.51
N VAL A 333 -1.46 -0.38 16.40
CA VAL A 333 -2.31 -1.55 16.16
C VAL A 333 -1.63 -2.75 16.82
N VAL A 334 -2.37 -3.53 17.61
CA VAL A 334 -1.85 -4.75 18.24
C VAL A 334 -2.49 -5.96 17.59
N VAL A 335 -1.66 -6.86 17.06
CA VAL A 335 -2.07 -8.10 16.40
C VAL A 335 -1.48 -9.28 17.15
N ALA A 336 -2.27 -10.30 17.46
CA ALA A 336 -1.77 -11.45 18.21
C ALA A 336 -2.32 -12.78 17.70
N ALA A 337 -1.51 -13.82 17.83
CA ALA A 337 -1.88 -15.19 17.54
C ALA A 337 -2.98 -15.68 18.51
N ALA A 338 -3.99 -16.39 17.97
CA ALA A 338 -5.07 -16.97 18.79
C ALA A 338 -4.61 -18.14 19.68
N GLY A 339 -3.48 -18.79 19.34
CA GLY A 339 -2.94 -19.95 20.05
C GLY A 339 -3.13 -21.27 19.29
N ASN A 340 -2.38 -22.30 19.71
CA ASN A 340 -2.22 -23.55 18.97
C ASN A 340 -2.73 -24.80 19.74
N THR A 341 -3.71 -24.62 20.61
CA THR A 341 -4.23 -25.72 21.44
C THR A 341 -5.52 -26.35 20.91
N GLY A 342 -6.14 -25.76 19.86
CA GLY A 342 -7.47 -26.14 19.39
C GLY A 342 -8.59 -25.81 20.39
N GLY A 343 -8.25 -25.23 21.53
CA GLY A 343 -9.18 -24.78 22.59
C GLY A 343 -9.54 -23.30 22.46
N SER A 344 -9.75 -22.65 23.62
CA SER A 344 -10.05 -21.21 23.68
C SER A 344 -8.88 -20.36 23.23
N VAL A 345 -9.18 -19.15 22.76
CA VAL A 345 -8.16 -18.15 22.36
C VAL A 345 -7.30 -17.80 23.57
N GLN A 346 -5.99 -17.75 23.34
CA GLN A 346 -4.99 -17.42 24.34
C GLN A 346 -4.77 -15.90 24.44
N PHE A 347 -4.21 -15.44 25.56
CA PHE A 347 -3.86 -14.04 25.79
C PHE A 347 -2.40 -13.79 25.37
N PRO A 348 -2.11 -12.64 24.69
CA PRO A 348 -2.99 -11.49 24.52
C PRO A 348 -3.97 -11.55 23.35
N GLY A 349 -4.05 -12.61 22.53
CA GLY A 349 -4.97 -12.70 21.40
C GLY A 349 -6.45 -12.48 21.78
N ALA A 350 -6.87 -12.91 22.98
CA ALA A 350 -8.21 -12.67 23.51
C ALA A 350 -8.35 -11.36 24.32
N SER A 351 -7.33 -10.51 24.34
CA SER A 351 -7.38 -9.24 25.08
C SER A 351 -8.21 -8.21 24.30
N LYS A 352 -8.82 -7.29 25.04
CA LYS A 352 -9.55 -6.17 24.43
C LYS A 352 -8.60 -5.31 23.58
N ASP A 353 -9.10 -4.81 22.45
CA ASP A 353 -8.35 -3.94 21.53
C ASP A 353 -7.10 -4.61 20.91
N VAL A 354 -7.09 -5.94 20.83
CA VAL A 354 -6.11 -6.76 20.10
C VAL A 354 -6.82 -7.46 18.94
N ILE A 355 -6.21 -7.50 17.77
CA ILE A 355 -6.70 -8.29 16.63
C ILE A 355 -6.22 -9.73 16.83
N GLY A 356 -7.11 -10.60 17.29
CA GLY A 356 -6.83 -12.03 17.49
C GLY A 356 -6.94 -12.82 16.18
N VAL A 357 -5.87 -13.54 15.81
CA VAL A 357 -5.73 -14.17 14.50
C VAL A 357 -5.73 -15.68 14.61
N SER A 358 -6.68 -16.35 13.95
CA SER A 358 -6.72 -17.79 13.76
C SER A 358 -6.00 -18.22 12.48
N ALA A 359 -5.67 -19.51 12.36
CA ALA A 359 -4.87 -20.07 11.27
C ALA A 359 -5.68 -20.89 10.28
N THR A 360 -5.51 -20.61 8.97
CA THR A 360 -6.07 -21.41 7.87
C THR A 360 -5.00 -22.13 7.07
N ASP A 361 -5.41 -23.18 6.35
CA ASP A 361 -4.62 -23.83 5.31
C ASP A 361 -4.86 -23.18 3.92
N ALA A 362 -4.27 -23.75 2.87
CA ALA A 362 -4.36 -23.27 1.49
C ALA A 362 -5.80 -23.31 0.91
N ASN A 363 -6.70 -24.06 1.52
CA ASN A 363 -8.10 -24.18 1.11
C ASN A 363 -9.04 -23.35 2.02
N ASP A 364 -8.50 -22.37 2.76
CA ASP A 364 -9.21 -21.56 3.76
C ASP A 364 -9.79 -22.35 4.93
N LYS A 365 -9.44 -23.61 5.09
CA LYS A 365 -9.94 -24.43 6.18
C LYS A 365 -9.15 -24.13 7.47
N ILE A 366 -9.86 -23.91 8.57
CA ILE A 366 -9.23 -23.68 9.88
C ILE A 366 -8.36 -24.87 10.26
N ALA A 367 -7.11 -24.58 10.62
CA ALA A 367 -6.16 -25.59 11.09
C ALA A 367 -6.64 -26.22 12.40
N ARG A 368 -6.47 -27.54 12.55
CA ARG A 368 -6.96 -28.28 13.74
C ARG A 368 -6.38 -27.75 15.04
N PHE A 369 -5.14 -27.29 15.02
CA PHE A 369 -4.45 -26.72 16.19
C PHE A 369 -4.94 -25.31 16.53
N SER A 370 -5.50 -24.56 15.56
CA SER A 370 -5.90 -23.16 15.79
C SER A 370 -6.90 -23.06 16.94
N SER A 371 -6.57 -22.25 17.94
CA SER A 371 -7.52 -21.88 19.00
C SER A 371 -8.69 -21.08 18.41
N ARG A 372 -9.83 -21.15 19.08
CA ARG A 372 -11.11 -20.67 18.57
C ARG A 372 -12.00 -20.13 19.69
N GLY A 373 -13.00 -19.37 19.34
CA GLY A 373 -13.94 -18.80 20.31
C GLY A 373 -13.96 -17.29 20.30
N GLU A 374 -14.41 -16.70 21.40
CA GLU A 374 -14.35 -15.26 21.61
C GLU A 374 -12.89 -14.78 21.60
N GLY A 375 -12.63 -13.69 20.89
CA GLY A 375 -11.28 -13.15 20.65
C GLY A 375 -10.65 -13.57 19.33
N VAL A 376 -11.33 -14.33 18.45
CA VAL A 376 -10.94 -14.45 17.04
C VAL A 376 -11.59 -13.31 16.26
N ASP A 377 -10.78 -12.40 15.72
CA ASP A 377 -11.25 -11.28 14.92
C ASP A 377 -11.17 -11.53 13.42
N ILE A 378 -10.14 -12.27 12.98
CA ILE A 378 -9.89 -12.59 11.58
C ILE A 378 -9.07 -13.88 11.48
N ALA A 379 -9.24 -14.62 10.38
CA ALA A 379 -8.42 -15.78 10.05
C ALA A 379 -7.38 -15.40 8.98
N ALA A 380 -6.20 -16.05 9.01
CA ALA A 380 -5.16 -15.83 8.02
C ALA A 380 -4.35 -17.11 7.76
N PRO A 381 -3.59 -17.20 6.64
CA PRO A 381 -2.73 -18.34 6.34
C PRO A 381 -1.75 -18.66 7.47
N GLY A 382 -1.80 -19.90 8.00
CA GLY A 382 -0.96 -20.31 9.11
C GLY A 382 -0.48 -21.76 9.02
N VAL A 383 -0.57 -22.41 7.83
CA VAL A 383 -0.13 -23.78 7.63
C VAL A 383 0.93 -23.83 6.54
N LYS A 384 2.11 -24.40 6.85
CA LYS A 384 3.25 -24.51 5.91
C LYS A 384 3.62 -23.16 5.27
N VAL A 385 3.70 -22.11 6.08
CA VAL A 385 4.16 -20.79 5.66
C VAL A 385 5.68 -20.81 5.51
N VAL A 386 6.18 -20.56 4.30
CA VAL A 386 7.60 -20.59 3.97
C VAL A 386 8.23 -19.23 4.16
N GLN A 387 9.23 -19.13 5.05
CA GLN A 387 10.00 -17.91 5.31
C GLN A 387 11.41 -18.25 5.80
N GLN A 388 12.33 -17.27 5.72
CA GLN A 388 13.66 -17.41 6.28
C GLN A 388 13.61 -17.54 7.81
N THR A 389 14.48 -18.40 8.33
CA THR A 389 14.77 -18.50 9.75
C THR A 389 16.29 -18.46 9.98
N VAL A 390 16.70 -18.55 11.25
CA VAL A 390 18.11 -18.70 11.63
C VAL A 390 18.48 -20.16 11.82
N CYS A 391 19.78 -20.47 11.85
CA CYS A 391 20.28 -21.79 12.23
C CYS A 391 20.01 -22.08 13.72
N GLU A 392 20.03 -23.37 14.09
CA GLU A 392 19.97 -23.74 15.50
C GLU A 392 20.93 -22.92 16.32
N LYS A 393 20.41 -22.32 17.42
CA LYS A 393 21.12 -21.45 18.36
C LYS A 393 21.56 -20.09 17.79
N GLY A 394 20.91 -19.60 16.74
CA GLY A 394 21.17 -18.28 16.22
C GLY A 394 22.54 -18.08 15.55
N LEU A 395 23.30 -19.15 15.41
CA LEU A 395 24.65 -19.11 14.88
C LEU A 395 24.65 -19.24 13.35
N ASN A 396 25.27 -18.27 12.67
CA ASN A 396 25.64 -18.29 11.26
C ASN A 396 24.53 -17.98 10.24
N LYS A 397 24.98 -17.59 9.04
CA LYS A 397 24.17 -17.45 7.83
C LYS A 397 23.45 -18.76 7.54
N CYS A 398 22.24 -18.85 7.98
CA CYS A 398 21.40 -19.98 7.68
C CYS A 398 20.42 -19.58 6.58
N GLU A 399 20.61 -20.13 5.40
CA GLU A 399 19.71 -19.99 4.26
C GLU A 399 18.57 -21.03 4.35
N GLN A 400 18.00 -21.21 5.54
CA GLN A 400 16.90 -22.14 5.74
C GLN A 400 15.56 -21.39 5.59
N TYR A 401 14.69 -22.00 4.80
CA TYR A 401 13.34 -21.51 4.55
C TYR A 401 12.32 -22.61 4.88
N PRO A 402 12.11 -22.92 6.16
CA PRO A 402 11.16 -23.94 6.54
C PRO A 402 9.71 -23.50 6.33
N GLY A 403 8.84 -24.45 6.00
CA GLY A 403 7.40 -24.24 5.98
C GLY A 403 6.79 -24.52 7.36
N TRP A 404 6.64 -23.51 8.20
CA TRP A 404 6.11 -23.64 9.55
C TRP A 404 4.59 -23.50 9.63
N SER A 405 4.00 -24.09 10.69
CA SER A 405 2.54 -24.05 10.90
C SER A 405 2.23 -23.61 12.33
N GLY A 406 1.34 -22.64 12.46
CA GLY A 406 0.91 -22.06 13.72
C GLY A 406 0.09 -20.79 13.51
N THR A 407 -0.69 -20.39 14.49
CA THR A 407 -1.28 -19.05 14.54
C THR A 407 -0.21 -17.97 14.62
N SER A 408 1.00 -18.33 15.06
CA SER A 408 2.21 -17.51 15.00
C SER A 408 2.62 -17.12 13.56
N MET A 409 2.28 -17.93 12.56
CA MET A 409 2.52 -17.63 11.14
C MET A 409 1.32 -16.89 10.53
N ALA A 410 0.12 -17.03 11.10
CA ALA A 410 -1.07 -16.31 10.67
C ALA A 410 -1.07 -14.82 11.09
N SER A 411 -0.70 -14.54 12.34
CA SER A 411 -0.64 -13.18 12.90
C SER A 411 0.20 -12.20 12.05
N PRO A 412 1.42 -12.54 11.60
CA PRO A 412 2.24 -11.63 10.81
C PRO A 412 1.65 -11.31 9.42
N HIS A 413 0.80 -12.15 8.84
CA HIS A 413 0.07 -11.80 7.62
C HIS A 413 -0.88 -10.62 7.87
N VAL A 414 -1.59 -10.65 9.00
CA VAL A 414 -2.50 -9.56 9.39
C VAL A 414 -1.70 -8.30 9.74
N ALA A 415 -0.58 -8.43 10.46
CA ALA A 415 0.31 -7.31 10.75
C ALA A 415 0.89 -6.68 9.47
N GLY A 416 1.31 -7.50 8.49
CA GLY A 416 1.75 -7.03 7.17
C GLY A 416 0.63 -6.32 6.41
N ALA A 417 -0.58 -6.90 6.36
CA ALA A 417 -1.72 -6.25 5.71
C ALA A 417 -2.11 -4.93 6.40
N ALA A 418 -2.05 -4.87 7.74
CA ALA A 418 -2.22 -3.63 8.49
C ALA A 418 -1.16 -2.58 8.09
N ALA A 419 0.09 -2.99 7.86
CA ALA A 419 1.15 -2.10 7.40
C ALA A 419 0.88 -1.56 5.99
N LEU A 420 0.35 -2.38 5.09
CA LEU A 420 -0.10 -1.92 3.76
C LEU A 420 -1.18 -0.84 3.89
N VAL A 421 -2.22 -1.09 4.69
CA VAL A 421 -3.33 -0.14 4.93
C VAL A 421 -2.84 1.16 5.57
N MET A 422 -2.01 1.05 6.62
CA MET A 422 -1.46 2.24 7.30
C MET A 422 -0.59 3.10 6.39
N SER A 423 0.15 2.49 5.48
CA SER A 423 0.99 3.20 4.52
C SER A 423 0.18 4.05 3.53
N LEU A 424 -1.13 3.86 3.41
CA LEU A 424 -2.06 4.68 2.63
C LEU A 424 -2.60 5.90 3.41
N GLY A 425 -2.21 6.06 4.69
CA GLY A 425 -2.63 7.19 5.54
C GLY A 425 -3.75 6.87 6.54
N VAL A 426 -4.24 5.63 6.58
CA VAL A 426 -5.15 5.16 7.64
C VAL A 426 -4.33 4.92 8.90
N THR A 427 -4.34 5.84 9.83
CA THR A 427 -3.47 5.79 11.03
C THR A 427 -4.24 5.61 12.35
N GLU A 428 -5.57 5.66 12.30
CA GLU A 428 -6.41 5.34 13.46
C GLU A 428 -6.50 3.81 13.61
N PRO A 429 -6.08 3.24 14.75
CA PRO A 429 -6.04 1.78 14.92
C PRO A 429 -7.38 1.06 14.67
N ALA A 430 -8.50 1.66 15.09
CA ALA A 430 -9.82 1.08 14.86
C ALA A 430 -10.20 1.09 13.37
N ALA A 431 -9.76 2.10 12.61
CA ALA A 431 -10.02 2.19 11.18
C ALA A 431 -9.16 1.18 10.38
N VAL A 432 -7.93 0.91 10.82
CA VAL A 432 -7.09 -0.16 10.24
C VAL A 432 -7.74 -1.53 10.46
N GLU A 433 -8.17 -1.81 11.68
CA GLU A 433 -8.88 -3.04 12.02
C GLU A 433 -10.15 -3.21 11.17
N GLU A 434 -10.98 -2.17 11.10
CA GLU A 434 -12.20 -2.18 10.29
C GLU A 434 -11.91 -2.41 8.81
N ALA A 435 -10.88 -1.78 8.24
CA ALA A 435 -10.49 -1.97 6.85
C ALA A 435 -10.12 -3.43 6.55
N LEU A 436 -9.45 -4.12 7.48
CA LEU A 436 -9.10 -5.53 7.32
C LEU A 436 -10.33 -6.43 7.47
N ARG A 437 -11.17 -6.19 8.47
CA ARG A 437 -12.34 -7.03 8.78
C ARG A 437 -13.46 -6.88 7.75
N ALA A 438 -13.76 -5.65 7.33
CA ALA A 438 -14.82 -5.37 6.35
C ALA A 438 -14.52 -5.95 4.96
N ASN A 439 -13.25 -6.17 4.65
CA ASN A 439 -12.81 -6.72 3.36
C ASN A 439 -12.28 -8.17 3.48
N ALA A 440 -12.55 -8.85 4.60
CA ALA A 440 -12.20 -10.25 4.77
C ALA A 440 -13.12 -11.14 3.92
N ARG A 441 -12.52 -12.14 3.24
CA ARG A 441 -13.27 -13.08 2.41
C ARG A 441 -14.15 -13.98 3.27
N GLN A 442 -15.43 -14.00 2.96
CA GLN A 442 -16.38 -14.88 3.62
C GLN A 442 -16.17 -16.32 3.16
N VAL A 443 -16.27 -17.26 4.09
CA VAL A 443 -16.24 -18.69 3.82
C VAL A 443 -17.63 -19.23 4.09
N GLU A 444 -18.21 -19.93 3.11
CA GLU A 444 -19.56 -20.46 3.22
C GLU A 444 -19.67 -21.44 4.40
N GLY A 445 -20.68 -21.27 5.26
CA GLY A 445 -20.87 -22.08 6.45
C GLY A 445 -19.87 -21.87 7.57
N ALA A 446 -19.02 -20.82 7.49
CA ALA A 446 -18.01 -20.54 8.51
C ALA A 446 -18.62 -20.18 9.87
N ASP A 447 -18.09 -20.77 10.94
CA ASP A 447 -18.40 -20.34 12.31
C ASP A 447 -17.56 -19.10 12.66
N VAL A 448 -18.20 -17.99 13.00
CA VAL A 448 -17.56 -16.73 13.40
C VAL A 448 -16.54 -16.92 14.53
N ARG A 449 -16.73 -17.90 15.41
CA ARG A 449 -15.76 -18.23 16.46
C ARG A 449 -14.45 -18.82 15.94
N HIS A 450 -14.41 -19.23 14.68
CA HIS A 450 -13.24 -19.80 14.03
C HIS A 450 -12.58 -18.80 13.08
N TYR A 451 -13.39 -18.01 12.36
CA TYR A 451 -12.94 -17.13 11.28
C TYR A 451 -13.02 -15.64 11.62
N GLY A 452 -13.68 -15.29 12.75
CA GLY A 452 -13.97 -13.87 13.03
C GLY A 452 -14.76 -13.25 11.88
N ALA A 453 -14.22 -12.18 11.31
CA ALA A 453 -14.81 -11.50 10.16
C ALA A 453 -14.61 -12.25 8.81
N GLY A 454 -13.81 -13.31 8.78
CA GLY A 454 -13.51 -14.07 7.56
C GLY A 454 -12.00 -14.30 7.38
N VAL A 455 -11.57 -14.70 6.19
CA VAL A 455 -10.17 -14.90 5.84
C VAL A 455 -9.58 -13.62 5.26
N LEU A 456 -8.42 -13.19 5.76
CA LEU A 456 -7.70 -11.99 5.35
C LEU A 456 -7.59 -11.87 3.82
N GLN A 457 -7.94 -10.68 3.31
CA GLN A 457 -7.73 -10.25 1.93
C GLN A 457 -7.00 -8.91 1.90
N ALA A 458 -5.68 -8.95 1.79
CA ALA A 458 -4.85 -7.75 1.79
C ALA A 458 -5.12 -6.86 0.57
N ALA A 459 -5.33 -7.47 -0.61
CA ALA A 459 -5.66 -6.74 -1.82
C ALA A 459 -6.96 -5.94 -1.69
N ASP A 460 -8.02 -6.59 -1.22
CA ASP A 460 -9.34 -5.98 -1.15
C ASP A 460 -9.38 -4.85 -0.12
N ALA A 461 -8.73 -5.04 1.04
CA ALA A 461 -8.59 -4.00 2.05
C ALA A 461 -7.86 -2.76 1.51
N VAL A 462 -6.71 -2.95 0.83
CA VAL A 462 -5.90 -1.87 0.25
C VAL A 462 -6.64 -1.16 -0.87
N MET A 463 -7.31 -1.90 -1.76
CA MET A 463 -8.08 -1.33 -2.87
C MET A 463 -9.30 -0.56 -2.38
N ALA A 464 -10.03 -1.10 -1.40
CA ALA A 464 -11.19 -0.43 -0.81
C ALA A 464 -10.80 0.91 -0.18
N VAL A 465 -9.74 0.93 0.63
CA VAL A 465 -9.21 2.15 1.23
C VAL A 465 -8.77 3.16 0.17
N THR A 466 -7.98 2.72 -0.83
CA THR A 466 -7.51 3.61 -1.90
C THR A 466 -8.69 4.23 -2.66
N LYS A 467 -9.68 3.43 -3.03
CA LYS A 467 -10.89 3.88 -3.71
C LYS A 467 -11.68 4.89 -2.87
N GLN A 468 -11.87 4.60 -1.58
CA GLN A 468 -12.57 5.47 -0.66
C GLN A 468 -11.87 6.82 -0.52
N HIS A 469 -10.54 6.83 -0.36
CA HIS A 469 -9.73 8.06 -0.29
C HIS A 469 -9.79 8.87 -1.58
N VAL A 470 -9.61 8.23 -2.73
CA VAL A 470 -9.67 8.90 -4.04
C VAL A 470 -11.05 9.50 -4.27
N LEU A 471 -12.11 8.75 -4.02
CA LEU A 471 -13.49 9.23 -4.20
C LEU A 471 -13.79 10.43 -3.28
N ALA A 472 -13.47 10.32 -1.99
CA ALA A 472 -13.68 11.41 -1.03
C ALA A 472 -12.92 12.69 -1.44
N ARG A 473 -11.66 12.55 -1.87
CA ARG A 473 -10.82 13.65 -2.34
C ARG A 473 -11.36 14.28 -3.64
N LEU A 474 -11.83 13.49 -4.60
CA LEU A 474 -12.44 13.99 -5.83
C LEU A 474 -13.75 14.73 -5.57
N VAL A 475 -14.65 14.18 -4.76
CA VAL A 475 -15.91 14.83 -4.38
C VAL A 475 -15.64 16.14 -3.64
N ALA A 476 -14.72 16.13 -2.68
CA ALA A 476 -14.32 17.34 -1.96
C ALA A 476 -13.69 18.38 -2.91
N LEU A 477 -12.82 17.96 -3.83
CA LEU A 477 -12.18 18.85 -4.81
C LEU A 477 -13.21 19.50 -5.72
N PHE A 478 -14.17 18.74 -6.23
CA PHE A 478 -15.24 19.26 -7.07
C PHE A 478 -16.10 20.29 -6.32
N ALA A 479 -16.56 19.95 -5.12
CA ALA A 479 -17.39 20.84 -4.29
C ALA A 479 -16.65 22.14 -3.91
N LEU A 480 -15.40 22.02 -3.45
CA LEU A 480 -14.59 23.18 -3.08
C LEU A 480 -14.23 24.05 -4.30
N THR A 481 -13.90 23.45 -5.44
CA THR A 481 -13.65 24.19 -6.68
C THR A 481 -14.88 24.99 -7.11
N PHE A 482 -16.08 24.40 -7.02
CA PHE A 482 -17.33 25.10 -7.31
C PHE A 482 -17.57 26.28 -6.35
N LEU A 483 -17.40 26.08 -5.04
CA LEU A 483 -17.57 27.13 -4.02
C LEU A 483 -16.56 28.26 -4.20
N VAL A 484 -15.29 27.93 -4.42
CA VAL A 484 -14.21 28.88 -4.66
C VAL A 484 -14.47 29.70 -5.94
N ALA A 485 -14.85 29.02 -7.04
CA ALA A 485 -15.17 29.69 -8.30
C ALA A 485 -16.38 30.64 -8.17
N ARG A 486 -17.45 30.18 -7.50
CA ARG A 486 -18.63 31.04 -7.20
C ARG A 486 -18.23 32.27 -6.37
N GLY A 487 -17.41 32.04 -5.33
CA GLY A 487 -16.92 33.11 -4.47
C GLY A 487 -16.01 34.10 -5.20
N ALA A 488 -15.15 33.63 -6.09
CA ALA A 488 -14.28 34.47 -6.91
C ALA A 488 -15.08 35.33 -7.89
N ARG A 489 -16.07 34.72 -8.60
CA ARG A 489 -16.95 35.45 -9.53
C ARG A 489 -17.84 36.49 -8.84
N LYS A 490 -18.25 36.21 -7.59
CA LYS A 490 -19.00 37.21 -6.80
C LYS A 490 -18.16 38.46 -6.53
N LYS A 491 -16.83 38.30 -6.31
CA LYS A 491 -15.89 39.41 -6.10
C LYS A 491 -15.47 40.06 -7.43
N ASN A 492 -15.27 39.28 -8.45
CA ASN A 492 -14.87 39.70 -9.80
C ASN A 492 -15.61 38.90 -10.87
N PRO A 493 -16.64 39.45 -11.54
CA PRO A 493 -17.41 38.73 -12.58
C PRO A 493 -16.56 38.18 -13.73
N GLU A 494 -15.40 38.81 -14.00
CA GLU A 494 -14.46 38.38 -15.04
C GLU A 494 -13.40 37.39 -14.53
N ALA A 495 -13.55 36.88 -13.31
CA ALA A 495 -12.63 35.85 -12.78
C ALA A 495 -12.53 34.65 -13.74
N LYS A 496 -11.31 34.23 -13.99
CA LYS A 496 -11.05 33.15 -14.95
C LYS A 496 -11.66 31.84 -14.46
N SER A 497 -12.06 31.01 -15.43
CA SER A 497 -12.58 29.68 -15.14
C SER A 497 -11.53 28.82 -14.42
N PRO A 498 -11.91 28.07 -13.39
CA PRO A 498 -11.03 27.09 -12.73
C PRO A 498 -10.76 25.84 -13.60
N PHE A 499 -11.50 25.67 -14.72
CA PHE A 499 -11.32 24.52 -15.61
C PHE A 499 -10.18 24.70 -16.63
N ARG A 500 -9.08 25.32 -16.22
CA ARG A 500 -7.85 25.44 -17.01
C ARG A 500 -6.82 24.45 -16.49
N LEU A 501 -5.99 23.91 -17.36
CA LEU A 501 -4.92 22.96 -16.99
C LEU A 501 -4.02 23.54 -15.89
N ALA A 502 -3.72 24.85 -15.94
CA ALA A 502 -2.91 25.53 -14.92
C ALA A 502 -3.54 25.51 -13.50
N TYR A 503 -4.83 25.26 -13.38
CA TYR A 503 -5.50 25.04 -12.09
C TYR A 503 -5.73 23.56 -11.83
N LEU A 504 -6.23 22.81 -12.82
CA LEU A 504 -6.64 21.41 -12.65
C LEU A 504 -5.47 20.49 -12.30
N LEU A 505 -4.33 20.60 -13.00
CA LEU A 505 -3.18 19.72 -12.71
C LEU A 505 -2.63 19.88 -11.28
N PRO A 506 -2.37 21.10 -10.77
CA PRO A 506 -1.97 21.26 -9.38
C PRO A 506 -3.05 20.84 -8.37
N ALA A 507 -4.33 21.04 -8.70
CA ALA A 507 -5.45 20.63 -7.86
C ALA A 507 -5.56 19.10 -7.73
N LEU A 508 -5.39 18.39 -8.84
CA LEU A 508 -5.31 16.92 -8.83
C LEU A 508 -4.07 16.44 -8.09
N ALA A 509 -2.90 17.01 -8.37
CA ALA A 509 -1.66 16.61 -7.72
C ALA A 509 -1.69 16.77 -6.20
N ALA A 510 -2.30 17.84 -5.68
CA ALA A 510 -2.39 18.08 -4.24
C ALA A 510 -3.58 17.38 -3.56
N GLY A 511 -4.63 17.08 -4.30
CA GLY A 511 -5.86 16.45 -3.79
C GLY A 511 -5.80 14.92 -3.89
N PRO A 512 -6.35 14.32 -4.97
CA PRO A 512 -6.39 12.86 -5.13
C PRO A 512 -5.06 12.24 -5.54
N GLY A 513 -4.12 13.00 -6.12
CA GLY A 513 -2.91 12.54 -6.78
C GLY A 513 -3.02 12.70 -8.31
N LEU A 514 -1.93 13.09 -8.97
CA LEU A 514 -1.97 13.34 -10.41
C LEU A 514 -2.24 12.05 -11.21
N PHE A 515 -1.69 10.95 -10.76
CA PHE A 515 -1.83 9.63 -11.37
C PHE A 515 -2.61 8.67 -10.48
N PHE A 516 -3.60 9.17 -9.75
CA PHE A 516 -4.39 8.40 -8.77
C PHE A 516 -5.01 7.11 -9.34
N PHE A 517 -5.26 7.06 -10.65
CA PHE A 517 -5.83 5.91 -11.34
C PHE A 517 -4.79 4.87 -11.79
N ALA A 518 -3.48 5.20 -11.72
CA ALA A 518 -2.41 4.34 -12.24
C ALA A 518 -2.42 2.91 -11.66
N PRO A 519 -2.65 2.69 -10.35
CA PRO A 519 -2.64 1.34 -9.78
C PRO A 519 -3.70 0.38 -10.36
N TRP A 520 -4.78 0.94 -10.97
CA TRP A 520 -5.83 0.10 -11.59
C TRP A 520 -5.53 -0.29 -13.03
N ILE A 521 -4.66 0.47 -13.73
CA ILE A 521 -4.39 0.25 -15.17
C ILE A 521 -2.93 -0.10 -15.48
N LEU A 522 -2.00 0.24 -14.58
CA LEU A 522 -0.58 -0.04 -14.75
C LEU A 522 -0.12 -0.99 -13.64
N PRO A 523 0.24 -2.23 -13.95
CA PRO A 523 0.81 -3.15 -12.96
C PRO A 523 2.18 -2.63 -12.51
N ARG A 524 2.57 -2.98 -11.28
CA ARG A 524 3.90 -2.68 -10.73
C ARG A 524 4.97 -3.56 -11.36
N VAL A 525 5.29 -3.38 -12.62
CA VAL A 525 6.34 -4.18 -13.30
C VAL A 525 7.70 -3.49 -13.23
N SER A 526 7.75 -2.19 -13.50
CA SER A 526 9.01 -1.42 -13.58
C SER A 526 8.93 -0.04 -12.93
N LEU A 527 7.75 0.46 -12.60
CA LEU A 527 7.54 1.78 -12.02
C LEU A 527 6.96 1.67 -10.60
N PRO A 528 7.37 2.54 -9.66
CA PRO A 528 6.78 2.58 -8.33
C PRO A 528 5.39 3.26 -8.37
N VAL A 529 4.40 2.57 -8.96
CA VAL A 529 3.04 3.12 -9.14
C VAL A 529 2.39 3.50 -7.81
N ASP A 530 2.71 2.77 -6.74
CA ASP A 530 2.30 3.08 -5.37
C ASP A 530 2.75 4.48 -4.90
N VAL A 531 3.87 4.99 -5.45
CA VAL A 531 4.38 6.34 -5.15
C VAL A 531 3.80 7.38 -6.11
N LEU A 532 3.75 7.06 -7.40
CA LEU A 532 3.28 7.98 -8.44
C LEU A 532 1.78 8.32 -8.30
N ALA A 533 0.99 7.39 -7.80
CA ALA A 533 -0.44 7.59 -7.58
C ALA A 533 -0.74 8.47 -6.35
N ARG A 534 0.24 8.72 -5.48
CA ARG A 534 0.02 9.47 -4.24
C ARG A 534 -0.21 10.97 -4.49
N PRO A 535 -1.06 11.61 -3.70
CA PRO A 535 -1.11 13.07 -3.66
C PRO A 535 0.17 13.64 -3.04
N LEU A 536 0.51 14.87 -3.40
CA LEU A 536 1.66 15.57 -2.80
C LEU A 536 1.58 15.63 -1.27
N ALA A 537 0.37 15.63 -0.73
CA ALA A 537 0.08 15.63 0.68
C ALA A 537 0.54 14.36 1.43
N ASP A 538 0.58 13.22 0.73
CA ASP A 538 0.94 11.93 1.30
C ASP A 538 2.44 11.60 1.15
N LEU A 539 3.26 12.53 0.62
CA LEU A 539 4.70 12.29 0.46
C LEU A 539 5.43 12.16 1.81
N ASP A 540 4.90 12.76 2.87
CA ASP A 540 5.41 12.58 4.23
C ASP A 540 5.23 11.15 4.76
N LEU A 541 4.22 10.43 4.30
CA LEU A 541 4.03 9.01 4.63
C LEU A 541 5.16 8.12 4.14
N LEU A 542 5.85 8.52 3.05
CA LEU A 542 7.02 7.79 2.54
C LEU A 542 8.23 7.91 3.47
N VAL A 543 8.29 9.00 4.25
CA VAL A 543 9.35 9.23 5.25
C VAL A 543 9.00 8.55 6.57
N GLY A 544 7.74 8.59 6.96
CA GLY A 544 7.26 7.92 8.15
C GLY A 544 5.85 8.34 8.57
N VAL A 545 5.01 7.36 8.84
CA VAL A 545 3.63 7.57 9.31
C VAL A 545 3.56 8.40 10.59
N SER A 546 4.57 8.30 11.45
CA SER A 546 4.66 9.09 12.68
C SER A 546 4.63 10.60 12.42
N LEU A 547 5.32 11.08 11.38
CA LEU A 547 5.32 12.50 11.02
C LEU A 547 3.92 12.95 10.57
N HIS A 548 3.25 12.13 9.79
CA HIS A 548 1.89 12.38 9.30
C HIS A 548 0.87 12.51 10.43
N ARG A 549 1.03 11.73 11.50
CA ARG A 549 0.18 11.80 12.70
C ARG A 549 0.28 13.13 13.43
N PHE A 550 1.46 13.76 13.45
CA PHE A 550 1.65 15.03 14.16
C PHE A 550 0.96 16.17 13.42
N LEU A 551 1.33 16.40 12.18
CA LEU A 551 0.72 17.44 11.34
C LEU A 551 0.97 17.04 9.88
N PRO A 552 -0.05 16.70 9.10
CA PRO A 552 0.13 16.48 7.67
C PRO A 552 0.86 17.67 7.06
N LEU A 553 1.87 17.42 6.22
CA LEU A 553 2.57 18.49 5.49
C LEU A 553 1.60 19.29 4.59
N ALA A 554 0.48 18.68 4.20
CA ALA A 554 -0.62 19.34 3.54
C ALA A 554 -1.35 20.29 4.50
N ASN A 555 -0.95 21.53 4.51
CA ASN A 555 -1.61 22.60 5.28
C ASN A 555 -1.62 23.91 4.50
N ALA A 556 -2.27 24.93 5.05
CA ALA A 556 -2.41 26.24 4.40
C ALA A 556 -1.09 27.02 4.30
N LEU A 557 -0.05 26.65 5.01
CA LEU A 557 1.22 27.39 5.06
C LEU A 557 1.91 27.44 3.69
N VAL A 558 1.98 26.29 3.00
CA VAL A 558 2.63 26.21 1.68
C VAL A 558 1.90 27.08 0.64
N PRO A 559 0.58 26.94 0.41
CA PRO A 559 -0.14 27.83 -0.50
C PRO A 559 -0.10 29.29 -0.08
N PHE A 560 -0.12 29.59 1.22
CA PHE A 560 0.00 30.95 1.73
C PHE A 560 1.35 31.57 1.38
N THR A 561 2.44 30.86 1.65
CA THR A 561 3.81 31.31 1.33
C THR A 561 3.98 31.54 -0.17
N LEU A 562 3.52 30.60 -1.00
CA LEU A 562 3.55 30.74 -2.45
C LEU A 562 2.73 31.93 -2.92
N THR A 563 1.57 32.19 -2.30
CA THR A 563 0.76 33.39 -2.58
C THR A 563 1.51 34.66 -2.22
N ALA A 564 2.12 34.73 -1.03
CA ALA A 564 2.84 35.90 -0.57
C ALA A 564 4.03 36.26 -1.49
N ILE A 565 4.79 35.24 -1.92
CA ILE A 565 5.95 35.42 -2.79
C ILE A 565 5.55 35.77 -4.22
N PHE A 566 4.57 35.07 -4.78
CA PHE A 566 4.23 35.12 -6.21
C PHE A 566 2.96 35.87 -6.54
N PHE A 567 2.34 36.61 -5.60
CA PHE A 567 1.09 37.30 -5.83
C PHE A 567 1.13 38.27 -7.02
N GLY A 568 2.29 38.91 -7.27
CA GLY A 568 2.51 39.77 -8.44
C GLY A 568 2.58 39.01 -9.78
N VAL A 569 2.79 37.70 -9.77
CA VAL A 569 3.00 36.90 -10.99
C VAL A 569 1.65 36.29 -11.44
N LYS A 570 0.92 37.01 -12.30
CA LYS A 570 -0.43 36.64 -12.77
C LYS A 570 -0.52 35.22 -13.35
N ARG A 571 0.55 34.69 -13.96
CA ARG A 571 0.55 33.33 -14.58
C ARG A 571 0.52 32.22 -13.52
N LEU A 572 1.11 32.45 -12.32
CA LEU A 572 1.18 31.45 -11.25
C LEU A 572 -0.07 31.40 -10.36
N ARG A 573 -0.92 32.43 -10.36
CA ARG A 573 -2.12 32.47 -9.53
C ARG A 573 -3.07 31.28 -9.74
N PRO A 574 -3.39 30.84 -10.98
CA PRO A 574 -4.21 29.63 -11.16
C PRO A 574 -3.54 28.36 -10.60
N VAL A 575 -2.21 28.25 -10.71
CA VAL A 575 -1.44 27.12 -10.16
C VAL A 575 -1.56 27.08 -8.64
N ILE A 576 -1.34 28.22 -7.97
CA ILE A 576 -1.46 28.34 -6.51
C ILE A 576 -2.90 28.10 -6.05
N ALA A 577 -3.88 28.61 -6.80
CA ALA A 577 -5.29 28.38 -6.51
C ALA A 577 -5.65 26.89 -6.61
N GLY A 578 -5.16 26.20 -7.63
CA GLY A 578 -5.33 24.75 -7.79
C GLY A 578 -4.68 23.96 -6.66
N LEU A 579 -3.43 24.27 -6.34
CA LEU A 579 -2.71 23.66 -5.24
C LEU A 579 -3.49 23.83 -3.90
N SER A 580 -3.96 25.06 -3.63
CA SER A 580 -4.73 25.35 -2.43
C SER A 580 -6.04 24.58 -2.36
N ALA A 581 -6.78 24.50 -3.48
CA ALA A 581 -8.04 23.75 -3.55
C ALA A 581 -7.82 22.25 -3.38
N GLY A 582 -6.76 21.69 -3.98
CA GLY A 582 -6.36 20.29 -3.82
C GLY A 582 -6.00 19.97 -2.37
N THR A 583 -5.19 20.83 -1.72
CA THR A 583 -4.86 20.69 -0.29
C THR A 583 -6.11 20.75 0.59
N ALA A 584 -7.04 21.67 0.30
CA ALA A 584 -8.31 21.74 1.03
C ALA A 584 -9.16 20.48 0.84
N ALA A 585 -9.19 19.92 -0.37
CA ALA A 585 -9.92 18.68 -0.65
C ALA A 585 -9.33 17.49 0.10
N TYR A 586 -8.00 17.38 0.13
CA TYR A 586 -7.28 16.37 0.90
C TYR A 586 -7.64 16.46 2.39
N LEU A 587 -7.50 17.63 3.00
CA LEU A 587 -7.84 17.85 4.43
C LEU A 587 -9.33 17.60 4.72
N THR A 588 -10.21 17.92 3.77
CA THR A 588 -11.65 17.62 3.90
C THR A 588 -11.88 16.12 3.91
N SER A 589 -11.15 15.34 3.10
CA SER A 589 -11.25 13.87 3.12
C SER A 589 -10.85 13.29 4.48
N LEU A 590 -9.79 13.79 5.13
CA LEU A 590 -9.39 13.35 6.47
C LEU A 590 -10.49 13.62 7.53
N ILE A 591 -11.21 14.76 7.40
CA ILE A 591 -12.34 15.07 8.29
C ILE A 591 -13.50 14.09 8.07
N VAL A 592 -13.84 13.81 6.81
CA VAL A 592 -15.02 13.01 6.44
C VAL A 592 -14.80 11.54 6.75
N LEU A 593 -13.62 11.01 6.44
CA LEU A 593 -13.30 9.61 6.65
C LEU A 593 -13.00 9.31 8.13
N GLY A 594 -12.33 10.22 8.83
CA GLY A 594 -12.04 10.09 10.25
C GLY A 594 -11.08 8.95 10.60
N ASP A 595 -10.27 8.53 9.61
CA ASP A 595 -9.36 7.39 9.65
C ASP A 595 -7.91 7.75 10.00
N ALA A 596 -7.66 9.05 10.29
CA ALA A 596 -6.37 9.55 10.73
C ALA A 596 -6.33 9.78 12.24
N ALA A 597 -5.34 9.19 12.90
CA ALA A 597 -5.04 9.42 14.32
C ALA A 597 -4.11 10.62 14.52
N SER A 598 -4.24 11.30 15.65
CA SER A 598 -3.32 12.36 16.06
C SER A 598 -3.01 12.25 17.56
N PRO A 599 -1.75 12.45 17.96
CA PRO A 599 -1.35 12.45 19.37
C PRO A 599 -1.98 13.61 20.18
N PHE A 600 -2.50 14.66 19.50
CA PHE A 600 -3.20 15.76 20.15
C PHE A 600 -4.70 15.49 20.36
N GLY A 601 -5.16 14.29 20.03
CA GLY A 601 -6.55 13.87 20.11
C GLY A 601 -7.39 14.25 18.88
N LYS A 602 -8.43 13.46 18.66
CA LYS A 602 -9.29 13.54 17.47
C LYS A 602 -9.93 14.93 17.29
N PHE A 603 -10.41 15.55 18.38
CA PHE A 603 -11.06 16.85 18.29
C PHE A 603 -10.10 17.96 17.85
N ALA A 604 -8.90 18.02 18.45
CA ALA A 604 -7.89 19.01 18.09
C ALA A 604 -7.42 18.84 16.62
N PHE A 605 -7.26 17.62 16.16
CA PHE A 605 -6.90 17.31 14.79
C PHE A 605 -7.99 17.76 13.79
N LEU A 606 -9.26 17.44 14.05
CA LEU A 606 -10.38 17.85 13.21
C LEU A 606 -10.51 19.37 13.16
N ALA A 607 -10.35 20.07 14.29
CA ALA A 607 -10.37 21.53 14.35
C ALA A 607 -9.23 22.13 13.52
N TRP A 608 -8.02 21.57 13.64
CA TRP A 608 -6.86 22.00 12.84
C TRP A 608 -7.10 21.79 11.34
N CYS A 609 -7.60 20.61 10.93
CA CYS A 609 -7.97 20.34 9.54
C CYS A 609 -9.00 21.36 9.03
N ALA A 610 -10.08 21.62 9.80
CA ALA A 610 -11.14 22.53 9.40
C ALA A 610 -10.64 23.98 9.20
N VAL A 611 -9.76 24.47 10.09
CA VAL A 611 -9.14 25.79 9.95
C VAL A 611 -8.29 25.86 8.68
N ASN A 612 -7.49 24.82 8.40
CA ASN A 612 -6.65 24.79 7.20
C ASN A 612 -7.48 24.65 5.91
N VAL A 613 -8.59 23.88 5.92
CA VAL A 613 -9.54 23.84 4.79
C VAL A 613 -10.07 25.24 4.48
N PHE A 614 -10.51 25.97 5.51
CA PHE A 614 -11.01 27.33 5.35
C PHE A 614 -9.95 28.28 4.78
N LEU A 615 -8.73 28.26 5.32
CA LEU A 615 -7.61 29.08 4.86
C LEU A 615 -7.22 28.75 3.42
N CYS A 616 -7.09 27.48 3.09
CA CYS A 616 -6.79 27.03 1.72
C CYS A 616 -7.87 27.45 0.72
N ALA A 617 -9.16 27.29 1.07
CA ALA A 617 -10.27 27.72 0.23
C ALA A 617 -10.28 29.26 0.04
N TRP A 618 -9.95 30.04 1.09
CA TRP A 618 -9.82 31.49 1.01
C TRP A 618 -8.64 31.90 0.10
N ILE A 619 -7.46 31.28 0.26
CA ILE A 619 -6.27 31.50 -0.60
C ILE A 619 -6.60 31.19 -2.06
N ALA A 620 -7.23 30.06 -2.34
CA ALA A 620 -7.65 29.68 -3.69
C ALA A 620 -8.59 30.74 -4.29
N ARG A 621 -9.57 31.21 -3.52
CA ARG A 621 -10.51 32.25 -3.96
C ARG A 621 -9.81 33.59 -4.27
N VAL A 622 -8.87 34.01 -3.43
CA VAL A 622 -8.11 35.28 -3.64
C VAL A 622 -7.31 35.18 -4.94
N ASN A 623 -6.58 34.09 -5.15
CA ASN A 623 -5.77 33.88 -6.36
C ASN A 623 -6.63 33.81 -7.63
N LEU A 624 -7.80 33.15 -7.60
CA LEU A 624 -8.72 33.11 -8.75
C LEU A 624 -9.39 34.47 -9.03
N ALA A 625 -9.79 35.22 -8.00
CA ALA A 625 -10.48 36.51 -8.17
C ALA A 625 -9.58 37.58 -8.80
N GLU A 626 -8.28 37.52 -8.61
CA GLU A 626 -7.30 38.51 -9.06
C GLU A 626 -6.57 38.12 -10.37
N THR A 627 -7.08 37.14 -11.11
CA THR A 627 -6.45 36.62 -12.34
C THR A 627 -6.70 37.48 -13.60
N ARG A 628 -6.89 38.80 -13.47
CA ARG A 628 -6.89 39.73 -14.64
C ARG A 628 -5.54 39.81 -15.33
#